data_142bf04b81e942cbed52487dd3bdf5ba
#
_entry.id   142bf04b81e942cbed52487dd3bdf5ba
#
_cell.length_a   1.000
_cell.length_b   1.000
_cell.length_c   1.000
_cell.angle_alpha   90.00
_cell.angle_beta   90.00
_cell.angle_gamma   90.00
#
_symmetry.space_group_name_H-M   'P 1'
#
loop_
_entity.id
_entity.type
_entity.pdbx_description
1 polymer ?
#
loop_
_entity_poly.entity_id
_entity_poly.type
_entity_poly.pdbx_seq_one_letter_code
_entity_poly.pdbx_strand_id
1 'polypeptide(L)'
;MSECTHDCSTCGESCGERKEVNVFEKKPLRPGCRVGKVYGVVSGKGGVGKSMVTSQLAVALRREGYRTAILDADITGPSIPKAFGIHGRAVAQGDAIVPVQTRTGIQLMSVNLLLEHETDPVIWRGPVIGGVVQQFWGDTLWNDVDYMFVDMPPGTGDVALNVFQSLPVDGVIIVASPQDLVSMVVQKAVKMAQMMNIPIVGLVENMSYVQCPDCGKKLYIFGEGKTEEAAKAYHIPLLAKMPIDPALAKLTDDGCIEQFEGHWLDGVVETILRK
;
A
#
# COMPACT_ATOMS: atom_id res chain seq x y z
N MET A 1 -15.84 -18.51 46.96
CA MET A 1 -14.91 -17.85 46.06
C MET A 1 -14.85 -18.74 44.82
N SER A 2 -15.50 -18.34 43.75
CA SER A 2 -15.49 -19.08 42.46
C SER A 2 -14.12 -18.84 41.82
N GLU A 3 -13.40 -19.91 41.50
CA GLU A 3 -12.13 -19.84 40.80
C GLU A 3 -12.32 -19.20 39.42
N CYS A 4 -11.54 -18.16 39.13
CA CYS A 4 -11.57 -17.49 37.86
C CYS A 4 -11.01 -18.44 36.78
N THR A 5 -11.83 -18.73 35.75
CA THR A 5 -11.46 -19.62 34.63
C THR A 5 -10.55 -18.95 33.62
N HIS A 6 -10.18 -17.67 33.81
CA HIS A 6 -9.38 -16.82 32.90
C HIS A 6 -9.96 -16.66 31.48
N ASP A 7 -11.18 -17.07 31.24
CA ASP A 7 -11.90 -16.81 29.98
C ASP A 7 -12.70 -15.52 30.11
N CYS A 8 -12.09 -14.41 29.71
CA CYS A 8 -12.68 -13.08 29.81
C CYS A 8 -13.75 -12.77 28.72
N SER A 9 -13.97 -13.67 27.76
CA SER A 9 -14.93 -13.45 26.66
C SER A 9 -16.39 -13.64 27.11
N THR A 10 -16.63 -14.42 28.19
CA THR A 10 -17.96 -14.73 28.71
C THR A 10 -18.20 -14.26 30.16
N CYS A 11 -17.19 -13.62 30.78
CA CYS A 11 -17.27 -13.20 32.18
C CYS A 11 -17.93 -11.83 32.34
N GLY A 12 -19.04 -11.75 33.11
CA GLY A 12 -19.76 -10.50 33.41
C GLY A 12 -19.24 -9.74 34.63
N GLU A 13 -18.17 -10.16 35.30
CA GLU A 13 -17.64 -9.56 36.51
C GLU A 13 -16.64 -8.43 36.22
N SER A 14 -16.63 -7.37 37.03
CA SER A 14 -15.63 -6.30 36.97
C SER A 14 -14.34 -6.75 37.66
N CYS A 15 -13.42 -7.33 36.92
CA CYS A 15 -12.12 -7.79 37.39
C CYS A 15 -11.07 -6.69 37.22
N GLY A 16 -10.40 -6.28 38.29
CA GLY A 16 -9.31 -5.28 38.25
C GLY A 16 -8.05 -5.72 37.50
N GLU A 17 -7.94 -7.00 37.11
CA GLU A 17 -6.88 -7.57 36.29
C GLU A 17 -7.26 -7.71 34.80
N ARG A 18 -8.39 -7.16 34.37
CA ARG A 18 -8.66 -7.06 32.93
C ARG A 18 -7.57 -6.20 32.32
N LYS A 19 -6.51 -6.82 31.84
CA LYS A 19 -5.65 -6.19 30.86
C LYS A 19 -6.56 -5.90 29.66
N GLU A 20 -6.83 -4.63 29.40
CA GLU A 20 -7.31 -4.21 28.10
C GLU A 20 -6.31 -4.79 27.11
N VAL A 21 -6.70 -5.87 26.46
CA VAL A 21 -5.93 -6.37 25.31
C VAL A 21 -6.06 -5.22 24.31
N ASN A 22 -4.98 -4.44 24.22
CA ASN A 22 -4.89 -3.36 23.25
C ASN A 22 -4.83 -4.05 21.89
N VAL A 23 -6.00 -4.28 21.30
CA VAL A 23 -6.20 -5.02 20.02
C VAL A 23 -5.40 -4.35 18.89
N PHE A 24 -4.81 -3.18 19.17
CA PHE A 24 -4.07 -2.32 18.26
C PHE A 24 -2.58 -2.20 18.58
N GLU A 25 -2.03 -3.12 19.38
CA GLU A 25 -0.58 -3.10 19.61
C GLU A 25 0.15 -3.46 18.32
N LYS A 26 0.82 -2.46 17.74
CA LYS A 26 1.59 -2.62 16.50
C LYS A 26 2.73 -3.60 16.75
N LYS A 27 2.79 -4.66 15.95
CA LYS A 27 3.86 -5.64 16.06
C LYS A 27 5.22 -4.96 15.84
N PRO A 28 6.22 -5.15 16.72
CA PRO A 28 7.56 -4.63 16.48
C PRO A 28 8.23 -5.36 15.31
N LEU A 29 9.18 -4.69 14.67
CA LEU A 29 10.09 -5.36 13.73
C LEU A 29 10.96 -6.39 14.46
N ARG A 30 11.43 -7.38 13.71
CA ARG A 30 12.44 -8.32 14.22
C ARG A 30 13.72 -7.61 14.66
N PRO A 31 14.41 -8.11 15.70
CA PRO A 31 15.72 -7.59 16.07
C PRO A 31 16.68 -7.58 14.88
N GLY A 32 17.38 -6.47 14.69
CA GLY A 32 18.30 -6.26 13.58
C GLY A 32 17.67 -5.77 12.27
N CYS A 33 16.34 -5.69 12.19
CA CYS A 33 15.63 -5.07 11.07
C CYS A 33 15.40 -3.57 11.32
N ARG A 34 15.44 -2.78 10.24
CA ARG A 34 15.14 -1.34 10.28
C ARG A 34 14.27 -0.94 9.09
N VAL A 35 13.20 -0.23 9.37
CA VAL A 35 12.38 0.47 8.37
C VAL A 35 12.24 1.91 8.83
N GLY A 36 12.67 2.85 7.98
CA GLY A 36 12.69 4.28 8.31
C GLY A 36 11.32 4.91 8.27
N LYS A 37 10.73 4.99 7.09
CA LYS A 37 9.40 5.59 6.85
C LYS A 37 8.48 4.60 6.15
N VAL A 38 7.21 4.58 6.55
CA VAL A 38 6.18 3.70 6.00
C VAL A 38 5.03 4.52 5.42
N TYR A 39 4.75 4.37 4.14
CA TYR A 39 3.66 5.06 3.46
C TYR A 39 2.61 4.09 2.94
N GLY A 40 1.35 4.26 3.38
CA GLY A 40 0.22 3.51 2.85
C GLY A 40 -0.29 4.11 1.55
N VAL A 41 -0.39 3.32 0.49
CA VAL A 41 -1.03 3.74 -0.76
C VAL A 41 -2.45 3.19 -0.78
N VAL A 42 -3.42 4.08 -0.82
CA VAL A 42 -4.86 3.75 -0.68
C VAL A 42 -5.65 4.17 -1.89
N SER A 43 -6.73 3.47 -2.14
CA SER A 43 -7.73 3.87 -3.13
C SER A 43 -9.14 3.58 -2.61
N GLY A 44 -10.11 4.39 -2.98
CA GLY A 44 -11.49 4.17 -2.56
C GLY A 44 -12.22 3.10 -3.36
N LYS A 45 -11.66 2.63 -4.47
CA LYS A 45 -12.18 1.52 -5.29
C LYS A 45 -11.03 0.75 -5.95
N GLY A 46 -11.31 -0.46 -6.40
CA GLY A 46 -10.39 -1.26 -7.21
C GLY A 46 -10.22 -0.71 -8.63
N GLY A 47 -9.12 -1.09 -9.30
CA GLY A 47 -8.89 -0.77 -10.71
C GLY A 47 -8.42 0.65 -11.03
N VAL A 48 -8.06 1.47 -10.04
CA VAL A 48 -7.52 2.82 -10.27
C VAL A 48 -5.99 2.85 -10.48
N GLY A 49 -5.33 1.68 -10.49
CA GLY A 49 -3.88 1.57 -10.66
C GLY A 49 -3.07 1.85 -9.39
N LYS A 50 -3.65 1.62 -8.21
CA LYS A 50 -3.00 1.77 -6.90
C LYS A 50 -1.65 1.03 -6.84
N SER A 51 -1.63 -0.27 -7.16
CA SER A 51 -0.43 -1.11 -7.10
C SER A 51 0.66 -0.67 -8.09
N MET A 52 0.26 -0.13 -9.25
CA MET A 52 1.18 0.47 -10.22
C MET A 52 1.82 1.74 -9.64
N VAL A 53 1.03 2.62 -9.01
CA VAL A 53 1.55 3.83 -8.34
C VAL A 53 2.48 3.43 -7.19
N THR A 54 2.09 2.44 -6.37
CA THR A 54 2.92 1.89 -5.29
C THR A 54 4.28 1.43 -5.82
N SER A 55 4.28 0.63 -6.89
CA SER A 55 5.49 0.11 -7.52
C SER A 55 6.38 1.24 -8.07
N GLN A 56 5.78 2.19 -8.79
CA GLN A 56 6.54 3.31 -9.38
C GLN A 56 7.14 4.26 -8.33
N LEU A 57 6.47 4.48 -7.19
CA LEU A 57 7.04 5.24 -6.07
C LEU A 57 8.26 4.55 -5.48
N ALA A 58 8.22 3.23 -5.29
CA ALA A 58 9.36 2.47 -4.80
C ALA A 58 10.53 2.51 -5.80
N VAL A 59 10.23 2.39 -7.11
CA VAL A 59 11.23 2.49 -8.19
C VAL A 59 11.85 3.89 -8.24
N ALA A 60 11.04 4.94 -8.17
CA ALA A 60 11.52 6.32 -8.21
C ALA A 60 12.49 6.63 -7.05
N LEU A 61 12.12 6.29 -5.80
CA LEU A 61 13.02 6.48 -4.65
C LEU A 61 14.25 5.56 -4.71
N ARG A 62 14.12 4.36 -5.29
CA ARG A 62 15.28 3.50 -5.51
C ARG A 62 16.29 4.12 -6.47
N ARG A 63 15.84 4.81 -7.51
CA ARG A 63 16.69 5.55 -8.46
C ARG A 63 17.39 6.73 -7.81
N GLU A 64 16.76 7.38 -6.83
CA GLU A 64 17.38 8.42 -6.00
C GLU A 64 18.41 7.86 -4.98
N GLY A 65 18.66 6.54 -5.00
CA GLY A 65 19.67 5.88 -4.17
C GLY A 65 19.17 5.38 -2.81
N TYR A 66 17.88 5.51 -2.50
CA TYR A 66 17.30 5.00 -1.24
C TYR A 66 17.04 3.49 -1.30
N ARG A 67 17.12 2.84 -0.16
CA ARG A 67 16.71 1.44 0.00
C ARG A 67 15.22 1.39 0.22
N THR A 68 14.52 0.81 -0.74
CA THR A 68 13.07 0.78 -0.74
C THR A 68 12.52 -0.63 -0.55
N ALA A 69 11.31 -0.71 0.01
CA ALA A 69 10.57 -1.94 0.14
C ALA A 69 9.09 -1.76 -0.24
N ILE A 70 8.46 -2.84 -0.65
CA ILE A 70 7.03 -2.90 -0.88
C ILE A 70 6.45 -4.03 -0.03
N LEU A 71 5.43 -3.73 0.76
CA LEU A 71 4.58 -4.69 1.43
C LEU A 71 3.23 -4.70 0.72
N ASP A 72 2.96 -5.76 -0.05
CA ASP A 72 1.70 -5.95 -0.74
C ASP A 72 0.66 -6.53 0.22
N ALA A 73 -0.22 -5.66 0.69
CA ALA A 73 -1.32 -6.00 1.60
C ALA A 73 -2.66 -6.19 0.84
N ASP A 74 -2.68 -6.05 -0.50
CA ASP A 74 -3.84 -6.37 -1.34
C ASP A 74 -3.91 -7.88 -1.63
N ILE A 75 -4.26 -8.64 -0.61
CA ILE A 75 -4.29 -10.10 -0.65
C ILE A 75 -5.32 -10.64 -1.66
N THR A 76 -6.32 -9.85 -2.00
CA THR A 76 -7.40 -10.28 -2.90
C THR A 76 -7.03 -10.20 -4.38
N GLY A 77 -6.03 -9.43 -4.74
CA GLY A 77 -5.58 -9.24 -6.12
C GLY A 77 -4.10 -8.86 -6.19
N PRO A 78 -3.21 -9.67 -5.58
CA PRO A 78 -1.80 -9.33 -5.49
C PRO A 78 -1.17 -9.31 -6.88
N SER A 79 -0.81 -8.11 -7.36
CA SER A 79 -0.29 -7.88 -8.72
C SER A 79 1.17 -7.44 -8.74
N ILE A 80 1.71 -7.05 -7.59
CA ILE A 80 3.04 -6.44 -7.50
C ILE A 80 4.17 -7.40 -7.91
N PRO A 81 4.24 -8.66 -7.43
CA PRO A 81 5.30 -9.57 -7.85
C PRO A 81 5.36 -9.74 -9.38
N LYS A 82 4.21 -9.87 -10.03
CA LYS A 82 4.09 -9.98 -11.49
C LYS A 82 4.65 -8.75 -12.21
N ALA A 83 4.34 -7.56 -11.74
CA ALA A 83 4.82 -6.31 -12.34
C ALA A 83 6.35 -6.18 -12.31
N PHE A 84 7.02 -6.81 -11.33
CA PHE A 84 8.48 -6.89 -11.22
C PHE A 84 9.07 -8.16 -11.86
N GLY A 85 8.29 -9.01 -12.48
CA GLY A 85 8.74 -10.27 -13.09
C GLY A 85 9.26 -11.28 -12.06
N ILE A 86 8.70 -11.25 -10.87
CA ILE A 86 9.05 -12.17 -9.78
C ILE A 86 8.07 -13.35 -9.81
N HIS A 87 8.61 -14.55 -10.06
CA HIS A 87 7.88 -15.82 -10.11
C HIS A 87 8.35 -16.81 -9.04
N GLY A 88 9.25 -16.37 -8.16
CA GLY A 88 9.79 -17.19 -7.09
C GLY A 88 9.00 -17.04 -5.79
N ARG A 89 9.29 -17.96 -4.85
CA ARG A 89 8.71 -17.93 -3.50
C ARG A 89 9.63 -17.22 -2.52
N ALA A 90 9.05 -16.59 -1.51
CA ALA A 90 9.79 -16.16 -0.33
C ALA A 90 10.32 -17.39 0.42
N VAL A 91 11.56 -17.31 0.89
CA VAL A 91 12.25 -18.41 1.57
C VAL A 91 12.19 -18.17 3.07
N ALA A 92 11.92 -19.22 3.83
CA ALA A 92 12.05 -19.17 5.30
C ALA A 92 13.51 -19.38 5.70
N GLN A 93 13.99 -18.56 6.65
CA GLN A 93 15.28 -18.70 7.31
C GLN A 93 15.04 -18.85 8.82
N GLY A 94 14.99 -20.08 9.29
CA GLY A 94 14.51 -20.38 10.64
C GLY A 94 13.02 -20.03 10.77
N ASP A 95 12.73 -19.16 11.72
CA ASP A 95 11.38 -18.62 11.97
C ASP A 95 11.09 -17.28 11.25
N ALA A 96 12.03 -16.83 10.42
CA ALA A 96 11.93 -15.58 9.67
C ALA A 96 11.63 -15.81 8.19
N ILE A 97 11.02 -14.81 7.54
CA ILE A 97 10.78 -14.78 6.11
C ILE A 97 11.82 -13.87 5.44
N VAL A 98 12.49 -14.37 4.42
CA VAL A 98 13.41 -13.55 3.60
C VAL A 98 12.60 -12.88 2.51
N PRO A 99 12.56 -11.53 2.43
CA PRO A 99 11.86 -10.82 1.36
C PRO A 99 12.53 -11.11 0.03
N VAL A 100 11.73 -11.20 -1.03
CA VAL A 100 12.28 -11.31 -2.38
C VAL A 100 12.81 -9.94 -2.80
N GLN A 101 13.93 -9.92 -3.53
CA GLN A 101 14.49 -8.71 -4.09
C GLN A 101 14.20 -8.62 -5.59
N THR A 102 13.82 -7.43 -6.03
CA THR A 102 13.69 -7.11 -7.45
C THR A 102 15.08 -6.95 -8.11
N ARG A 103 15.12 -6.74 -9.41
CA ARG A 103 16.37 -6.55 -10.15
C ARG A 103 17.20 -5.37 -9.66
N THR A 104 16.55 -4.29 -9.22
CA THR A 104 17.24 -3.10 -8.67
C THR A 104 17.45 -3.16 -7.16
N GLY A 105 17.01 -4.25 -6.50
CA GLY A 105 17.18 -4.49 -5.07
C GLY A 105 16.08 -3.90 -4.19
N ILE A 106 14.87 -3.66 -4.71
CA ILE A 106 13.68 -3.35 -3.91
C ILE A 106 13.28 -4.63 -3.16
N GLN A 107 13.10 -4.54 -1.84
CA GLN A 107 12.64 -5.66 -1.04
C GLN A 107 11.12 -5.81 -1.15
N LEU A 108 10.63 -6.99 -1.47
CA LEU A 108 9.21 -7.23 -1.72
C LEU A 108 8.68 -8.38 -0.87
N MET A 109 7.53 -8.16 -0.24
CA MET A 109 6.73 -9.18 0.40
C MET A 109 5.27 -9.09 -0.04
N SER A 110 4.71 -10.22 -0.48
CA SER A 110 3.34 -10.37 -0.92
C SER A 110 2.84 -11.78 -0.59
N VAL A 111 1.53 -11.94 -0.43
CA VAL A 111 0.93 -13.26 -0.21
C VAL A 111 1.23 -14.24 -1.35
N ASN A 112 1.29 -13.76 -2.59
CA ASN A 112 1.62 -14.59 -3.75
C ASN A 112 2.98 -15.28 -3.64
N LEU A 113 3.91 -14.70 -2.89
CA LEU A 113 5.23 -15.28 -2.66
C LEU A 113 5.21 -16.44 -1.66
N LEU A 114 4.08 -16.69 -1.00
CA LEU A 114 3.88 -17.81 -0.07
C LEU A 114 3.00 -18.91 -0.64
N LEU A 115 2.26 -18.65 -1.73
CA LEU A 115 1.35 -19.62 -2.33
C LEU A 115 2.12 -20.72 -3.08
N GLU A 116 1.49 -21.88 -3.18
CA GLU A 116 2.05 -23.01 -3.95
C GLU A 116 2.00 -22.74 -5.46
N HIS A 117 0.87 -22.17 -5.90
CA HIS A 117 0.69 -21.67 -7.26
C HIS A 117 0.20 -20.23 -7.20
N GLU A 118 0.72 -19.38 -8.08
CA GLU A 118 0.34 -17.94 -8.16
C GLU A 118 -1.17 -17.74 -8.43
N THR A 119 -1.84 -18.74 -8.97
CA THR A 119 -3.27 -18.76 -9.31
C THR A 119 -4.16 -19.32 -8.21
N ASP A 120 -3.57 -19.77 -7.10
CA ASP A 120 -4.36 -20.33 -6.01
C ASP A 120 -5.23 -19.24 -5.35
N PRO A 121 -6.54 -19.48 -5.20
CA PRO A 121 -7.42 -18.48 -4.61
C PRO A 121 -7.15 -18.35 -3.11
N VAL A 122 -6.92 -17.13 -2.65
CA VAL A 122 -6.78 -16.82 -1.23
C VAL A 122 -8.16 -16.46 -0.67
N ILE A 123 -8.77 -17.39 0.06
CA ILE A 123 -10.10 -17.22 0.68
C ILE A 123 -9.89 -16.86 2.16
N TRP A 124 -9.44 -15.65 2.45
CA TRP A 124 -9.25 -15.19 3.83
C TRP A 124 -10.28 -14.12 4.20
N ARG A 125 -10.76 -14.18 5.45
CA ARG A 125 -11.64 -13.16 6.00
C ARG A 125 -10.83 -12.01 6.62
N GLY A 126 -11.44 -10.82 6.75
CA GLY A 126 -10.78 -9.60 7.20
C GLY A 126 -9.81 -9.73 8.39
N PRO A 127 -10.17 -10.39 9.51
CA PRO A 127 -9.26 -10.58 10.65
C PRO A 127 -8.01 -11.39 10.32
N VAL A 128 -8.11 -12.39 9.43
CA VAL A 128 -6.97 -13.21 8.98
C VAL A 128 -6.01 -12.36 8.16
N ILE A 129 -6.53 -11.47 7.32
CA ILE A 129 -5.73 -10.57 6.48
C ILE A 129 -4.86 -9.66 7.36
N GLY A 130 -5.43 -9.05 8.41
CA GLY A 130 -4.67 -8.24 9.36
C GLY A 130 -3.53 -9.02 10.01
N GLY A 131 -3.79 -10.26 10.44
CA GLY A 131 -2.78 -11.15 11.03
C GLY A 131 -1.63 -11.47 10.06
N VAL A 132 -1.94 -11.73 8.78
CA VAL A 132 -0.91 -11.99 7.76
C VAL A 132 -0.07 -10.75 7.47
N VAL A 133 -0.68 -9.58 7.36
CA VAL A 133 0.06 -8.33 7.18
C VAL A 133 0.97 -8.04 8.39
N GLN A 134 0.50 -8.33 9.61
CA GLN A 134 1.35 -8.25 10.81
C GLN A 134 2.53 -9.23 10.76
N GLN A 135 2.35 -10.44 10.22
CA GLN A 135 3.44 -11.39 10.02
C GLN A 135 4.41 -10.88 8.95
N PHE A 136 3.93 -10.36 7.83
CA PHE A 136 4.78 -9.75 6.81
C PHE A 136 5.61 -8.59 7.35
N TRP A 137 5.05 -7.80 8.23
CA TRP A 137 5.77 -6.73 8.90
C TRP A 137 6.80 -7.26 9.91
N GLY A 138 6.36 -8.10 10.85
CA GLY A 138 7.14 -8.47 12.03
C GLY A 138 8.03 -9.69 11.83
N ASP A 139 7.74 -10.61 10.91
CA ASP A 139 8.49 -11.85 10.73
C ASP A 139 9.40 -11.83 9.49
N THR A 140 9.31 -10.79 8.65
CA THR A 140 10.20 -10.60 7.49
C THR A 140 11.50 -9.93 7.90
N LEU A 141 12.60 -10.39 7.32
CA LEU A 141 13.94 -9.83 7.51
C LEU A 141 14.12 -8.57 6.64
N TRP A 142 13.50 -7.46 7.03
CA TRP A 142 13.65 -6.18 6.35
C TRP A 142 15.05 -5.61 6.57
N ASN A 143 15.88 -5.65 5.55
CA ASN A 143 17.27 -5.24 5.64
C ASN A 143 17.43 -3.74 5.37
N ASP A 144 17.44 -2.97 6.45
CA ASP A 144 17.87 -1.56 6.47
C ASP A 144 17.12 -0.70 5.41
N VAL A 145 15.80 -0.75 5.44
CA VAL A 145 14.90 -0.04 4.51
C VAL A 145 14.79 1.42 4.92
N ASP A 146 14.95 2.35 3.95
CA ASP A 146 14.74 3.78 4.19
C ASP A 146 13.27 4.15 4.02
N TYR A 147 12.62 3.63 2.96
CA TYR A 147 11.21 3.89 2.64
C TYR A 147 10.48 2.60 2.28
N MET A 148 9.38 2.33 2.95
CA MET A 148 8.46 1.23 2.64
C MET A 148 7.14 1.76 2.13
N PHE A 149 6.65 1.20 1.03
CA PHE A 149 5.31 1.44 0.52
C PHE A 149 4.43 0.22 0.80
N VAL A 150 3.28 0.47 1.41
CA VAL A 150 2.28 -0.57 1.66
C VAL A 150 1.17 -0.44 0.63
N ASP A 151 1.04 -1.42 -0.24
CA ASP A 151 -0.07 -1.50 -1.18
C ASP A 151 -1.32 -1.98 -0.46
N MET A 152 -2.22 -1.04 -0.15
CA MET A 152 -3.38 -1.30 0.71
C MET A 152 -4.49 -2.03 -0.06
N PRO A 153 -5.32 -2.83 0.61
CA PRO A 153 -6.52 -3.37 -0.01
C PRO A 153 -7.41 -2.25 -0.58
N PRO A 154 -8.13 -2.50 -1.68
CA PRO A 154 -9.01 -1.49 -2.26
C PRO A 154 -10.19 -1.17 -1.33
N GLY A 155 -10.63 0.09 -1.36
CA GLY A 155 -11.72 0.57 -0.52
C GLY A 155 -11.26 1.10 0.84
N THR A 156 -12.25 1.47 1.65
CA THR A 156 -12.06 2.09 2.97
C THR A 156 -12.85 1.33 4.05
N GLY A 157 -13.01 0.03 3.84
CA GLY A 157 -13.71 -0.87 4.77
C GLY A 157 -12.79 -1.48 5.82
N ASP A 158 -13.34 -2.44 6.56
CA ASP A 158 -12.70 -3.08 7.73
C ASP A 158 -11.32 -3.68 7.42
N VAL A 159 -11.13 -4.21 6.20
CA VAL A 159 -9.84 -4.80 5.81
C VAL A 159 -8.74 -3.74 5.77
N ALA A 160 -9.00 -2.60 5.13
CA ALA A 160 -8.05 -1.50 5.07
C ALA A 160 -7.76 -0.93 6.48
N LEU A 161 -8.80 -0.79 7.32
CA LEU A 161 -8.65 -0.37 8.71
C LEU A 161 -7.77 -1.32 9.51
N ASN A 162 -7.99 -2.63 9.39
CA ASN A 162 -7.19 -3.65 10.08
C ASN A 162 -5.72 -3.58 9.68
N VAL A 163 -5.41 -3.35 8.38
CA VAL A 163 -4.04 -3.19 7.92
C VAL A 163 -3.39 -1.93 8.51
N PHE A 164 -4.11 -0.79 8.53
CA PHE A 164 -3.61 0.44 9.13
C PHE A 164 -3.34 0.30 10.63
N GLN A 165 -4.19 -0.42 11.34
CA GLN A 165 -4.02 -0.67 12.78
C GLN A 165 -2.81 -1.58 13.05
N SER A 166 -2.47 -2.42 12.10
CA SER A 166 -1.39 -3.41 12.21
C SER A 166 0.00 -2.84 11.97
N LEU A 167 0.13 -1.72 11.25
CA LEU A 167 1.40 -1.17 10.77
C LEU A 167 1.66 0.24 11.31
N PRO A 168 2.93 0.62 11.52
CA PRO A 168 3.31 1.97 11.93
C PRO A 168 3.37 2.92 10.72
N VAL A 169 2.22 3.22 10.11
CA VAL A 169 2.16 4.07 8.90
C VAL A 169 2.42 5.53 9.24
N ASP A 170 3.41 6.15 8.60
CA ASP A 170 3.79 7.56 8.76
C ASP A 170 2.96 8.52 7.91
N GLY A 171 2.34 8.04 6.84
CA GLY A 171 1.51 8.86 5.97
C GLY A 171 0.77 8.06 4.91
N VAL A 172 -0.26 8.68 4.33
CA VAL A 172 -1.12 8.07 3.32
C VAL A 172 -1.04 8.84 2.01
N ILE A 173 -0.87 8.11 0.91
CA ILE A 173 -0.99 8.61 -0.46
C ILE A 173 -2.30 8.07 -1.03
N ILE A 174 -3.18 8.96 -1.46
CA ILE A 174 -4.50 8.58 -2.01
C ILE A 174 -4.37 8.50 -3.53
N VAL A 175 -4.78 7.38 -4.11
CA VAL A 175 -4.84 7.20 -5.57
C VAL A 175 -6.29 7.18 -6.03
N ALA A 176 -6.61 8.01 -7.01
CA ALA A 176 -7.93 8.11 -7.61
C ALA A 176 -7.82 8.15 -9.15
N SER A 177 -8.93 7.94 -9.84
CA SER A 177 -9.07 8.14 -11.29
C SER A 177 -10.14 9.21 -11.56
N PRO A 178 -10.13 9.92 -12.69
CA PRO A 178 -11.02 11.06 -12.96
C PRO A 178 -12.46 10.62 -13.30
N GLN A 179 -13.11 9.86 -12.44
CA GLN A 179 -14.50 9.40 -12.61
C GLN A 179 -15.42 10.12 -11.61
N ASP A 180 -16.70 10.18 -11.89
CA ASP A 180 -17.72 10.98 -11.17
C ASP A 180 -17.78 10.77 -9.64
N LEU A 181 -17.34 9.60 -9.13
CA LEU A 181 -17.34 9.29 -7.71
C LEU A 181 -16.07 9.70 -6.96
N VAL A 182 -15.13 10.39 -7.62
CA VAL A 182 -13.85 10.80 -7.01
C VAL A 182 -14.04 11.54 -5.69
N SER A 183 -14.96 12.49 -5.63
CA SER A 183 -15.20 13.28 -4.42
C SER A 183 -15.58 12.38 -3.23
N MET A 184 -16.49 11.41 -3.42
CA MET A 184 -16.92 10.48 -2.38
C MET A 184 -15.79 9.51 -1.97
N VAL A 185 -15.01 9.04 -2.94
CA VAL A 185 -13.88 8.13 -2.73
C VAL A 185 -12.78 8.81 -1.92
N VAL A 186 -12.40 10.02 -2.32
CA VAL A 186 -11.43 10.85 -1.61
C VAL A 186 -11.93 11.16 -0.20
N GLN A 187 -13.20 11.54 -0.06
CA GLN A 187 -13.80 11.81 1.25
C GLN A 187 -13.68 10.63 2.22
N LYS A 188 -13.98 9.42 1.74
CA LYS A 188 -13.88 8.20 2.58
C LYS A 188 -12.43 7.94 3.00
N ALA A 189 -11.48 8.07 2.07
CA ALA A 189 -10.06 7.87 2.37
C ALA A 189 -9.53 8.94 3.37
N VAL A 190 -9.95 10.19 3.21
CA VAL A 190 -9.62 11.28 4.15
C VAL A 190 -10.17 11.00 5.54
N LYS A 191 -11.46 10.64 5.64
CA LYS A 191 -12.08 10.29 6.93
C LYS A 191 -11.38 9.12 7.61
N MET A 192 -11.02 8.08 6.84
CA MET A 192 -10.30 6.93 7.36
C MET A 192 -8.93 7.35 7.93
N ALA A 193 -8.14 8.13 7.17
CA ALA A 193 -6.84 8.62 7.62
C ALA A 193 -6.97 9.49 8.89
N GLN A 194 -8.00 10.35 8.96
CA GLN A 194 -8.29 11.16 10.14
C GLN A 194 -8.66 10.31 11.36
N MET A 195 -9.52 9.31 11.19
CA MET A 195 -9.89 8.37 12.28
C MET A 195 -8.67 7.64 12.84
N MET A 196 -7.69 7.33 11.98
CA MET A 196 -6.45 6.67 12.35
C MET A 196 -5.35 7.63 12.81
N ASN A 197 -5.63 8.94 12.78
CA ASN A 197 -4.66 10.00 13.08
C ASN A 197 -3.37 9.88 12.23
N ILE A 198 -3.52 9.49 10.96
CA ILE A 198 -2.41 9.34 10.01
C ILE A 198 -2.42 10.54 9.05
N PRO A 199 -1.29 11.25 8.88
CA PRO A 199 -1.21 12.39 7.98
C PRO A 199 -1.38 11.96 6.51
N ILE A 200 -2.09 12.79 5.72
CA ILE A 200 -2.21 12.59 4.28
C ILE A 200 -1.05 13.30 3.59
N VAL A 201 -0.28 12.55 2.81
CA VAL A 201 0.83 13.09 2.00
C VAL A 201 0.28 13.89 0.85
N GLY A 202 -0.67 13.33 0.13
CA GLY A 202 -1.38 13.96 -0.98
C GLY A 202 -2.20 12.99 -1.82
N LEU A 203 -2.71 13.51 -2.93
CA LEU A 203 -3.55 12.82 -3.89
C LEU A 203 -2.82 12.65 -5.21
N VAL A 204 -2.92 11.47 -5.81
CA VAL A 204 -2.45 11.14 -7.16
C VAL A 204 -3.67 10.82 -8.00
N GLU A 205 -3.88 11.56 -9.07
CA GLU A 205 -4.86 11.25 -10.10
C GLU A 205 -4.20 10.38 -11.18
N ASN A 206 -4.51 9.11 -11.20
CA ASN A 206 -4.07 8.19 -12.24
C ASN A 206 -5.11 8.11 -13.36
N MET A 207 -4.69 7.72 -14.56
CA MET A 207 -5.54 7.65 -15.76
C MET A 207 -6.18 9.00 -16.11
N SER A 208 -5.49 10.10 -15.84
CA SER A 208 -6.00 11.46 -15.98
C SER A 208 -6.29 11.82 -17.43
N TYR A 209 -5.43 11.41 -18.34
CA TYR A 209 -5.54 11.70 -19.78
C TYR A 209 -4.77 10.66 -20.61
N VAL A 210 -5.01 10.66 -21.91
CA VAL A 210 -4.15 10.03 -22.92
C VAL A 210 -3.44 11.13 -23.69
N GLN A 211 -2.14 10.99 -23.92
CA GLN A 211 -1.40 11.90 -24.77
C GLN A 211 -1.39 11.39 -26.21
N CYS A 212 -1.87 12.21 -27.15
CA CYS A 212 -1.81 11.86 -28.56
C CYS A 212 -0.36 11.74 -29.02
N PRO A 213 0.07 10.59 -29.58
CA PRO A 213 1.45 10.39 -30.00
C PRO A 213 1.89 11.31 -31.14
N ASP A 214 0.96 11.78 -31.99
CA ASP A 214 1.27 12.59 -33.17
C ASP A 214 1.43 14.08 -32.85
N CYS A 215 0.57 14.63 -31.97
CA CYS A 215 0.52 16.07 -31.72
C CYS A 215 0.70 16.47 -30.25
N GLY A 216 0.85 15.50 -29.34
CA GLY A 216 1.04 15.75 -27.90
C GLY A 216 -0.19 16.27 -27.17
N LYS A 217 -1.34 16.44 -27.86
CA LYS A 217 -2.59 16.93 -27.23
C LYS A 217 -3.08 15.94 -26.18
N LYS A 218 -3.45 16.46 -25.01
CA LYS A 218 -4.09 15.67 -23.95
C LYS A 218 -5.56 15.42 -24.28
N LEU A 219 -5.96 14.15 -24.22
CA LEU A 219 -7.33 13.69 -24.43
C LEU A 219 -7.86 13.17 -23.09
N TYR A 220 -8.86 13.82 -22.56
CA TYR A 220 -9.48 13.44 -21.28
C TYR A 220 -10.62 12.44 -21.51
N ILE A 221 -10.29 11.15 -21.61
CA ILE A 221 -11.24 10.07 -21.93
C ILE A 221 -12.37 9.97 -20.90
N PHE A 222 -12.03 10.21 -19.63
CA PHE A 222 -12.99 10.20 -18.51
C PHE A 222 -13.49 11.60 -18.13
N GLY A 223 -13.27 12.61 -18.98
CA GLY A 223 -13.55 14.01 -18.70
C GLY A 223 -12.43 14.68 -17.88
N GLU A 224 -12.50 16.01 -17.77
CA GLU A 224 -11.64 16.77 -16.87
C GLU A 224 -12.09 16.53 -15.43
N GLY A 225 -11.49 15.54 -14.77
CA GLY A 225 -11.96 15.03 -13.48
C GLY A 225 -12.08 16.08 -12.37
N LYS A 226 -12.96 15.82 -11.41
CA LYS A 226 -13.18 16.66 -10.22
C LYS A 226 -12.14 16.43 -9.11
N THR A 227 -11.03 15.78 -9.40
CA THR A 227 -10.01 15.40 -8.43
C THR A 227 -9.34 16.63 -7.81
N GLU A 228 -9.12 17.68 -8.61
CA GLU A 228 -8.55 18.94 -8.12
C GLU A 228 -9.52 19.71 -7.20
N GLU A 229 -10.81 19.72 -7.54
CA GLU A 229 -11.85 20.28 -6.68
C GLU A 229 -11.97 19.51 -5.37
N ALA A 230 -11.93 18.19 -5.44
CA ALA A 230 -11.92 17.33 -4.24
C ALA A 230 -10.68 17.57 -3.37
N ALA A 231 -9.50 17.67 -3.98
CA ALA A 231 -8.26 17.98 -3.27
C ALA A 231 -8.36 19.32 -2.52
N LYS A 232 -8.85 20.38 -3.19
CA LYS A 232 -9.08 21.70 -2.59
C LYS A 232 -10.10 21.65 -1.44
N ALA A 233 -11.21 20.93 -1.62
CA ALA A 233 -12.28 20.83 -0.63
C ALA A 233 -11.82 20.17 0.68
N TYR A 234 -10.86 19.26 0.62
CA TYR A 234 -10.30 18.56 1.78
C TYR A 234 -8.93 19.08 2.22
N HIS A 235 -8.43 20.17 1.63
CA HIS A 235 -7.13 20.78 1.92
C HIS A 235 -5.95 19.80 1.80
N ILE A 236 -6.01 18.90 0.83
CA ILE A 236 -4.93 17.98 0.51
C ILE A 236 -4.28 18.36 -0.82
N PRO A 237 -2.95 18.25 -0.96
CA PRO A 237 -2.29 18.59 -2.22
C PRO A 237 -2.58 17.53 -3.28
N LEU A 238 -2.88 17.96 -4.51
CA LEU A 238 -2.83 17.11 -5.70
C LEU A 238 -1.38 17.10 -6.19
N LEU A 239 -0.69 15.98 -6.00
CA LEU A 239 0.76 15.86 -6.22
C LEU A 239 1.11 15.39 -7.63
N ALA A 240 0.22 14.64 -8.28
CA ALA A 240 0.46 14.12 -9.63
C ALA A 240 -0.83 13.89 -10.40
N LYS A 241 -0.75 14.10 -11.73
CA LYS A 241 -1.74 13.64 -12.73
C LYS A 241 -1.02 12.74 -13.72
N MET A 242 -1.27 11.44 -13.64
CA MET A 242 -0.62 10.45 -14.49
C MET A 242 -1.47 10.14 -15.72
N PRO A 243 -0.88 10.03 -16.91
CA PRO A 243 -1.60 9.61 -18.09
C PRO A 243 -1.93 8.10 -18.06
N ILE A 244 -2.81 7.69 -18.96
CA ILE A 244 -2.86 6.30 -19.42
C ILE A 244 -1.68 6.15 -20.38
N ASP A 245 -0.68 5.38 -19.98
CA ASP A 245 0.53 5.15 -20.78
C ASP A 245 0.63 3.68 -21.19
N PRO A 246 0.52 3.39 -22.50
CA PRO A 246 0.64 2.03 -23.02
C PRO A 246 2.04 1.41 -22.78
N ALA A 247 3.11 2.24 -22.73
CA ALA A 247 4.46 1.75 -22.47
C ALA A 247 4.60 1.26 -21.03
N LEU A 248 4.06 2.01 -20.04
CA LEU A 248 4.03 1.59 -18.66
C LEU A 248 3.19 0.32 -18.48
N ALA A 249 2.01 0.25 -19.11
CA ALA A 249 1.15 -0.92 -19.06
C ALA A 249 1.88 -2.16 -19.60
N LYS A 250 2.53 -2.05 -20.77
CA LYS A 250 3.31 -3.13 -21.38
C LYS A 250 4.46 -3.57 -20.47
N LEU A 251 5.26 -2.64 -19.95
CA LEU A 251 6.37 -2.98 -19.05
C LEU A 251 5.88 -3.66 -17.76
N THR A 252 4.71 -3.28 -17.26
CA THR A 252 4.08 -3.91 -16.10
C THR A 252 3.68 -5.36 -16.43
N ASP A 253 3.05 -5.59 -17.58
CA ASP A 253 2.63 -6.93 -18.03
C ASP A 253 3.84 -7.84 -18.33
N ASP A 254 4.91 -7.27 -18.87
CA ASP A 254 6.18 -7.96 -19.17
C ASP A 254 7.05 -8.20 -17.91
N GLY A 255 6.63 -7.76 -16.73
CA GLY A 255 7.40 -7.90 -15.48
C GLY A 255 8.65 -7.02 -15.44
N CYS A 256 8.64 -5.92 -16.14
CA CYS A 256 9.77 -5.02 -16.32
C CYS A 256 9.49 -3.57 -15.86
N ILE A 257 8.59 -3.39 -14.90
CA ILE A 257 8.12 -2.07 -14.44
C ILE A 257 9.26 -1.14 -14.00
N GLU A 258 10.37 -1.70 -13.52
CA GLU A 258 11.57 -0.97 -13.11
C GLU A 258 12.28 -0.26 -14.28
N GLN A 259 12.00 -0.64 -15.52
CA GLN A 259 12.59 0.00 -16.72
C GLN A 259 11.83 1.24 -17.18
N PHE A 260 10.66 1.49 -16.60
CA PHE A 260 9.87 2.67 -16.98
C PHE A 260 10.52 3.96 -16.47
N GLU A 261 10.79 4.91 -17.37
CA GLU A 261 11.52 6.17 -17.09
C GLU A 261 10.62 7.41 -16.93
N GLY A 262 9.33 7.22 -16.65
CA GLY A 262 8.40 8.34 -16.47
C GLY A 262 8.62 9.10 -15.16
N HIS A 263 8.39 10.43 -15.19
CA HIS A 263 8.60 11.38 -14.09
C HIS A 263 7.32 11.91 -13.47
N TRP A 264 6.19 11.25 -13.66
CA TRP A 264 4.88 11.78 -13.21
C TRP A 264 4.70 11.80 -11.71
N LEU A 265 5.50 11.04 -10.97
CA LEU A 265 5.44 10.94 -9.51
C LEU A 265 6.52 11.77 -8.79
N ASP A 266 7.31 12.57 -9.52
CA ASP A 266 8.38 13.40 -8.93
C ASP A 266 7.85 14.33 -7.84
N GLY A 267 6.68 14.94 -8.03
CA GLY A 267 6.04 15.78 -7.00
C GLY A 267 5.67 15.01 -5.71
N VAL A 268 5.36 13.71 -5.81
CA VAL A 268 5.13 12.85 -4.65
C VAL A 268 6.46 12.54 -3.96
N VAL A 269 7.49 12.16 -4.74
CA VAL A 269 8.84 11.86 -4.25
C VAL A 269 9.43 13.07 -3.52
N GLU A 270 9.39 14.26 -4.12
CA GLU A 270 9.85 15.49 -3.48
C GLU A 270 9.10 15.76 -2.15
N THR A 271 7.80 15.52 -2.12
CA THR A 271 7.00 15.74 -0.90
C THR A 271 7.39 14.75 0.20
N ILE A 272 7.70 13.51 -0.15
CA ILE A 272 8.18 12.49 0.79
C ILE A 272 9.56 12.85 1.34
N LEU A 273 10.47 13.30 0.48
CA LEU A 273 11.85 13.63 0.86
C LEU A 273 11.98 14.90 1.71
N ARG A 274 10.99 15.81 1.66
CA ARG A 274 10.97 17.05 2.48
C ARG A 274 10.43 16.81 3.90
N LYS A 275 9.78 15.67 4.18
CA LYS A 275 9.21 15.28 5.50
C LYS A 275 10.14 14.34 6.25
#